data_d295e67adf944b76a78b2c701791b6e1
#
_entry.id   d295e67adf944b76a78b2c701791b6e1
#
_cell.length_a   1.000
_cell.length_b   1.000
_cell.length_c   1.000
_cell.angle_alpha   90.00
_cell.angle_beta   90.00
_cell.angle_gamma   90.00
#
_symmetry.space_group_name_H-M   'P 1'
#
loop_
_entity.id
_entity.type
_entity.pdbx_description
1 polymer ?
#
loop_
_entity_poly.entity_id
_entity_poly.type
_entity_poly.pdbx_seq_one_letter_code
_entity_poly.pdbx_strand_id
1 'polypeptide(L)'
;MKITTLLTVCLFVSCTQNLQKENSMMPPTAEKIPRELTVHGHTRIDDYYWMRLTDEQKNASEPDDQTQKVVDYMGQENAYTEAGLKQTKQFQEKLFDEIVGRVKKDDSTVPYFKNGYWYYRRYEEGQEYPIHARKKSSLEAAEEILLNVNEMAEGQDFYQVTGLTVSQDNRWLSFGVDTVSRRLYAIHFKNLETGEILEETIPNTTGSAAWANDNKTVFYTAK
;
A
#
# COMPACT_ATOMS: atom_id res chain seq x y z
N MET A 1 -55.52 -53.19 -46.71
CA MET A 1 -54.35 -53.03 -45.83
C MET A 1 -53.64 -51.71 -46.26
N LYS A 2 -53.92 -50.57 -45.56
CA LYS A 2 -53.35 -49.26 -45.89
C LYS A 2 -52.25 -49.00 -44.92
N ILE A 3 -51.02 -48.89 -45.40
CA ILE A 3 -49.84 -48.56 -44.60
C ILE A 3 -49.72 -47.04 -44.60
N THR A 4 -49.90 -46.43 -43.45
CA THR A 4 -49.71 -44.98 -43.25
C THR A 4 -48.28 -44.78 -42.81
N THR A 5 -47.47 -44.18 -43.68
CA THR A 5 -46.06 -43.79 -43.37
C THR A 5 -46.03 -42.47 -42.59
N LEU A 6 -45.59 -42.53 -41.35
CA LEU A 6 -45.42 -41.39 -40.46
C LEU A 6 -44.05 -40.73 -40.77
N LEU A 7 -44.06 -39.57 -41.30
CA LEU A 7 -42.83 -38.77 -41.60
C LEU A 7 -42.44 -37.95 -40.37
N THR A 8 -41.41 -38.39 -39.65
CA THR A 8 -40.87 -37.67 -38.51
C THR A 8 -39.91 -36.57 -39.02
N VAL A 9 -40.32 -35.32 -38.91
CA VAL A 9 -39.48 -34.17 -39.21
C VAL A 9 -38.68 -33.82 -37.99
N CYS A 10 -37.37 -34.13 -37.98
CA CYS A 10 -36.41 -33.62 -36.97
C CYS A 10 -36.06 -32.18 -37.27
N LEU A 11 -36.58 -31.27 -36.45
CA LEU A 11 -36.14 -29.88 -36.42
C LEU A 11 -34.78 -29.77 -35.73
N PHE A 12 -33.71 -29.64 -36.48
CA PHE A 12 -32.42 -29.24 -35.94
C PHE A 12 -32.46 -27.74 -35.60
N VAL A 13 -32.63 -27.43 -34.32
CA VAL A 13 -32.38 -26.06 -33.81
C VAL A 13 -30.86 -25.87 -33.77
N SER A 14 -30.33 -25.27 -34.80
CA SER A 14 -28.93 -24.81 -34.83
C SER A 14 -28.82 -23.62 -33.88
N CYS A 15 -28.30 -23.82 -32.67
CA CYS A 15 -27.82 -22.74 -31.82
C CYS A 15 -26.59 -22.13 -32.48
N THR A 16 -26.80 -21.14 -33.35
CA THR A 16 -25.75 -20.23 -33.70
C THR A 16 -25.45 -19.36 -32.47
N GLN A 17 -24.45 -19.77 -31.68
CA GLN A 17 -23.83 -18.86 -30.75
C GLN A 17 -23.22 -17.74 -31.58
N ASN A 18 -23.86 -16.55 -31.57
CA ASN A 18 -23.25 -15.31 -31.97
C ASN A 18 -22.08 -15.09 -30.98
N LEU A 19 -20.91 -15.58 -31.33
CA LEU A 19 -19.66 -15.06 -30.80
C LEU A 19 -19.62 -13.57 -31.19
N GLN A 20 -20.16 -12.73 -30.33
CA GLN A 20 -19.87 -11.31 -30.39
C GLN A 20 -18.34 -11.24 -30.37
N LYS A 21 -17.78 -10.82 -31.52
CA LYS A 21 -16.39 -10.47 -31.66
C LYS A 21 -16.21 -9.28 -30.71
N GLU A 22 -15.85 -9.58 -29.45
CA GLU A 22 -15.40 -8.54 -28.53
C GLU A 22 -14.35 -7.75 -29.29
N ASN A 23 -14.57 -6.45 -29.37
CA ASN A 23 -13.62 -5.51 -29.95
C ASN A 23 -12.41 -5.52 -29.02
N SER A 24 -11.55 -6.55 -29.14
CA SER A 24 -10.40 -6.72 -28.27
C SER A 24 -9.48 -5.54 -28.56
N MET A 25 -9.43 -4.60 -27.62
CA MET A 25 -8.43 -3.55 -27.66
C MET A 25 -7.06 -4.25 -27.73
N MET A 26 -6.24 -3.85 -28.71
CA MET A 26 -4.89 -4.40 -28.84
C MET A 26 -4.04 -3.89 -27.66
N PRO A 27 -3.20 -4.78 -27.06
CA PRO A 27 -2.28 -4.33 -26.03
C PRO A 27 -1.33 -3.26 -26.58
N PRO A 28 -1.02 -2.22 -25.80
CA PRO A 28 0.00 -1.26 -26.17
C PRO A 28 1.34 -1.94 -26.44
N THR A 29 2.14 -1.35 -27.30
CA THR A 29 3.48 -1.86 -27.59
C THR A 29 4.51 -0.77 -27.32
N ALA A 30 5.40 -1.02 -26.37
CA ALA A 30 6.47 -0.09 -26.06
C ALA A 30 7.43 0.06 -27.25
N GLU A 31 7.81 1.30 -27.55
CA GLU A 31 8.79 1.59 -28.58
C GLU A 31 10.18 1.06 -28.15
N LYS A 32 10.88 0.41 -29.10
CA LYS A 32 12.25 -0.04 -28.91
C LYS A 32 13.22 1.07 -29.29
N ILE A 33 13.94 1.60 -28.32
CA ILE A 33 14.99 2.61 -28.49
C ILE A 33 16.28 2.01 -27.92
N PRO A 34 17.13 1.37 -28.77
CA PRO A 34 18.31 0.68 -28.30
C PRO A 34 19.30 1.60 -27.57
N ARG A 35 19.75 1.21 -26.38
CA ARG A 35 20.83 1.87 -25.65
C ARG A 35 21.88 0.86 -25.22
N GLU A 36 23.11 1.15 -25.53
CA GLU A 36 24.26 0.34 -25.06
C GLU A 36 24.60 0.68 -23.62
N LEU A 37 24.75 -0.35 -22.80
CA LEU A 37 25.13 -0.27 -21.40
C LEU A 37 26.35 -1.16 -21.16
N THR A 38 27.48 -0.55 -20.84
CA THR A 38 28.74 -1.29 -20.56
C THR A 38 29.05 -1.24 -19.07
N VAL A 39 29.13 -2.41 -18.42
CA VAL A 39 29.49 -2.57 -17.02
C VAL A 39 30.53 -3.68 -16.89
N HIS A 40 31.64 -3.41 -16.23
CA HIS A 40 32.77 -4.36 -16.06
C HIS A 40 33.27 -4.97 -17.36
N GLY A 41 33.30 -4.19 -18.45
CA GLY A 41 33.78 -4.66 -19.78
C GLY A 41 32.74 -5.49 -20.56
N HIS A 42 31.56 -5.72 -20.05
CA HIS A 42 30.46 -6.39 -20.76
C HIS A 42 29.41 -5.36 -21.25
N THR A 43 29.12 -5.39 -22.54
CA THR A 43 28.13 -4.52 -23.17
C THR A 43 26.84 -5.29 -23.42
N ARG A 44 25.73 -4.71 -23.02
CA ARG A 44 24.38 -5.18 -23.35
C ARG A 44 23.58 -4.06 -24.01
N ILE A 45 22.61 -4.42 -24.84
CA ILE A 45 21.63 -3.48 -25.41
C ILE A 45 20.37 -3.55 -24.59
N ASP A 46 19.84 -2.40 -24.18
CA ASP A 46 18.55 -2.24 -23.50
C ASP A 46 17.65 -1.37 -24.36
N ASP A 47 16.64 -2.00 -25.00
CA ASP A 47 15.68 -1.32 -25.88
C ASP A 47 14.70 -0.43 -25.14
N TYR A 48 14.56 -0.60 -23.82
CA TYR A 48 13.55 0.06 -22.99
C TYR A 48 14.16 0.96 -21.90
N TYR A 49 15.46 1.25 -21.98
CA TYR A 49 16.12 2.11 -21.01
C TYR A 49 15.48 3.50 -20.89
N TRP A 50 14.83 3.97 -21.93
CA TRP A 50 14.11 5.24 -21.94
C TRP A 50 12.97 5.31 -20.91
N MET A 51 12.44 4.18 -20.43
CA MET A 51 11.43 4.13 -19.38
C MET A 51 12.00 4.42 -18.00
N ARG A 52 13.32 4.41 -17.84
CA ARG A 52 13.99 4.67 -16.57
C ARG A 52 14.15 6.17 -16.35
N LEU A 53 13.26 6.72 -15.54
CA LEU A 53 13.33 8.10 -15.10
C LEU A 53 14.28 8.26 -13.91
N THR A 54 15.00 9.40 -13.85
CA THR A 54 15.77 9.81 -12.67
C THR A 54 14.85 10.32 -11.56
N ASP A 55 15.37 10.51 -10.36
CA ASP A 55 14.56 11.05 -9.26
C ASP A 55 14.21 12.52 -9.48
N GLU A 56 15.08 13.28 -10.16
CA GLU A 56 14.81 14.65 -10.58
C GLU A 56 13.63 14.71 -11.56
N GLN A 57 13.60 13.81 -12.56
CA GLN A 57 12.49 13.72 -13.52
C GLN A 57 11.17 13.34 -12.86
N LYS A 58 11.19 12.38 -11.90
CA LYS A 58 9.98 11.94 -11.18
C LYS A 58 9.40 13.02 -10.26
N ASN A 59 10.25 13.92 -9.75
CA ASN A 59 9.88 14.96 -8.80
C ASN A 59 9.76 16.35 -9.44
N ALA A 60 9.97 16.46 -10.77
CA ALA A 60 9.84 17.72 -11.49
C ALA A 60 8.36 18.18 -11.49
N SER A 61 8.15 19.49 -11.33
CA SER A 61 6.81 20.10 -11.44
C SER A 61 6.23 20.03 -12.83
N GLU A 62 7.08 20.01 -13.85
CA GLU A 62 6.71 19.88 -15.27
C GLU A 62 7.48 18.71 -15.87
N PRO A 63 6.80 17.77 -16.56
CA PRO A 63 7.48 16.65 -17.20
C PRO A 63 8.28 17.11 -18.42
N ASP A 64 9.49 16.57 -18.58
CA ASP A 64 10.22 16.65 -19.83
C ASP A 64 9.66 15.67 -20.88
N ASP A 65 10.16 15.74 -22.12
CA ASP A 65 9.67 14.90 -23.24
C ASP A 65 9.82 13.39 -22.93
N GLN A 66 10.89 12.98 -22.23
CA GLN A 66 11.08 11.59 -21.85
C GLN A 66 10.04 11.17 -20.80
N THR A 67 9.84 11.99 -19.79
CA THR A 67 8.85 11.73 -18.73
C THR A 67 7.45 11.67 -19.31
N GLN A 68 7.09 12.62 -20.20
CA GLN A 68 5.78 12.62 -20.85
C GLN A 68 5.57 11.34 -21.66
N LYS A 69 6.56 10.92 -22.44
CA LYS A 69 6.51 9.66 -23.20
C LYS A 69 6.26 8.44 -22.32
N VAL A 70 6.92 8.37 -21.17
CA VAL A 70 6.72 7.28 -20.19
C VAL A 70 5.30 7.32 -19.63
N VAL A 71 4.82 8.50 -19.23
CA VAL A 71 3.45 8.69 -18.69
C VAL A 71 2.39 8.31 -19.72
N ASP A 72 2.56 8.73 -20.98
CA ASP A 72 1.64 8.40 -22.07
C ASP A 72 1.57 6.88 -22.31
N TYR A 73 2.71 6.19 -22.31
CA TYR A 73 2.74 4.73 -22.46
C TYR A 73 2.06 4.02 -21.27
N MET A 74 2.34 4.45 -20.05
CA MET A 74 1.66 3.91 -18.86
C MET A 74 0.15 4.16 -18.88
N GLY A 75 -0.26 5.33 -19.39
CA GLY A 75 -1.68 5.68 -19.58
C GLY A 75 -2.38 4.72 -20.54
N GLN A 76 -1.72 4.35 -21.65
CA GLN A 76 -2.24 3.37 -22.60
C GLN A 76 -2.37 1.96 -21.97
N GLU A 77 -1.38 1.51 -21.21
CA GLU A 77 -1.42 0.22 -20.49
C GLU A 77 -2.56 0.18 -19.46
N ASN A 78 -2.76 1.28 -18.72
CA ASN A 78 -3.85 1.39 -17.76
C ASN A 78 -5.22 1.34 -18.47
N ALA A 79 -5.38 2.08 -19.58
CA ALA A 79 -6.62 2.06 -20.37
C ALA A 79 -6.92 0.66 -20.94
N TYR A 80 -5.90 -0.06 -21.41
CA TYR A 80 -6.03 -1.44 -21.87
C TYR A 80 -6.48 -2.36 -20.73
N THR A 81 -5.87 -2.24 -19.57
CA THR A 81 -6.22 -3.01 -18.37
C THR A 81 -7.66 -2.76 -17.93
N GLU A 82 -8.06 -1.48 -17.85
CA GLU A 82 -9.43 -1.11 -17.47
C GLU A 82 -10.47 -1.67 -18.46
N ALA A 83 -10.19 -1.59 -19.75
CA ALA A 83 -11.08 -2.16 -20.76
C ALA A 83 -11.19 -3.67 -20.65
N GLY A 84 -10.07 -4.37 -20.42
CA GLY A 84 -10.03 -5.82 -20.25
C GLY A 84 -10.74 -6.31 -18.99
N LEU A 85 -10.70 -5.53 -17.92
CA LEU A 85 -11.31 -5.87 -16.63
C LEU A 85 -12.73 -5.32 -16.44
N LYS A 86 -13.24 -4.52 -17.40
CA LYS A 86 -14.54 -3.84 -17.26
C LYS A 86 -15.69 -4.79 -16.90
N GLN A 87 -15.71 -5.98 -17.47
CA GLN A 87 -16.74 -7.00 -17.23
C GLN A 87 -16.70 -7.58 -15.82
N THR A 88 -15.59 -7.43 -15.10
CA THR A 88 -15.43 -7.99 -13.75
C THR A 88 -15.80 -7.01 -12.64
N LYS A 89 -16.13 -5.72 -12.94
CA LYS A 89 -16.37 -4.69 -11.92
C LYS A 89 -17.43 -5.08 -10.90
N GLN A 90 -18.58 -5.56 -11.33
CA GLN A 90 -19.65 -5.98 -10.40
C GLN A 90 -19.22 -7.16 -9.51
N PHE A 91 -18.43 -8.07 -10.08
CA PHE A 91 -17.90 -9.20 -9.31
C PHE A 91 -16.83 -8.71 -8.30
N GLN A 92 -15.97 -7.75 -8.67
CA GLN A 92 -15.00 -7.14 -7.78
C GLN A 92 -15.68 -6.44 -6.60
N GLU A 93 -16.73 -5.65 -6.86
CA GLU A 93 -17.54 -4.97 -5.81
C GLU A 93 -18.15 -5.99 -4.86
N LYS A 94 -18.82 -7.02 -5.38
CA LYS A 94 -19.40 -8.09 -4.56
C LYS A 94 -18.35 -8.81 -3.71
N LEU A 95 -17.19 -9.12 -4.31
CA LEU A 95 -16.10 -9.80 -3.61
C LEU A 95 -15.49 -8.91 -2.53
N PHE A 96 -15.31 -7.63 -2.82
CA PHE A 96 -14.83 -6.64 -1.87
C PHE A 96 -15.77 -6.55 -0.65
N ASP A 97 -17.07 -6.38 -0.88
CA ASP A 97 -18.06 -6.30 0.20
C ASP A 97 -18.09 -7.57 1.05
N GLU A 98 -17.97 -8.75 0.41
CA GLU A 98 -17.92 -10.01 1.12
C GLU A 98 -16.66 -10.13 2.00
N ILE A 99 -15.50 -9.77 1.47
CA ILE A 99 -14.22 -9.83 2.21
C ILE A 99 -14.24 -8.84 3.37
N VAL A 100 -14.62 -7.58 3.12
CA VAL A 100 -14.68 -6.53 4.15
C VAL A 100 -15.71 -6.85 5.21
N GLY A 101 -16.85 -7.44 4.82
CA GLY A 101 -17.89 -7.87 5.76
C GLY A 101 -17.46 -8.96 6.75
N ARG A 102 -16.37 -9.68 6.44
CA ARG A 102 -15.79 -10.71 7.34
C ARG A 102 -14.75 -10.14 8.30
N VAL A 103 -14.28 -8.91 8.06
CA VAL A 103 -13.28 -8.26 8.92
C VAL A 103 -13.97 -7.63 10.12
N LYS A 104 -13.51 -7.98 11.31
CA LYS A 104 -13.95 -7.32 12.54
C LYS A 104 -13.41 -5.90 12.57
N LYS A 105 -14.29 -4.90 12.61
CA LYS A 105 -13.91 -3.48 12.44
C LYS A 105 -13.41 -2.82 13.74
N ASP A 106 -13.86 -3.33 14.89
CA ASP A 106 -13.49 -2.88 16.24
C ASP A 106 -12.49 -3.84 16.89
N ASP A 107 -11.48 -4.27 16.14
CA ASP A 107 -10.54 -5.30 16.59
C ASP A 107 -9.33 -4.72 17.34
N SER A 108 -8.73 -5.55 18.16
CA SER A 108 -7.50 -5.24 18.88
C SER A 108 -6.51 -6.40 18.83
N THR A 109 -5.22 -6.07 18.83
CA THR A 109 -4.17 -7.09 18.95
C THR A 109 -4.17 -7.69 20.36
N VAL A 110 -3.64 -8.92 20.47
CA VAL A 110 -3.35 -9.50 21.79
C VAL A 110 -2.32 -8.60 22.51
N PRO A 111 -2.63 -8.12 23.74
CA PRO A 111 -1.69 -7.31 24.49
C PRO A 111 -0.44 -8.08 24.89
N TYR A 112 0.71 -7.43 24.83
CA TYR A 112 1.97 -7.99 25.35
C TYR A 112 2.52 -7.15 26.50
N PHE A 113 3.11 -7.81 27.49
CA PHE A 113 3.65 -7.15 28.68
C PHE A 113 5.14 -6.81 28.52
N LYS A 114 5.50 -5.56 28.77
CA LYS A 114 6.90 -5.08 28.76
C LYS A 114 7.07 -3.93 29.74
N ASN A 115 8.13 -3.95 30.55
CA ASN A 115 8.53 -2.86 31.46
C ASN A 115 7.37 -2.28 32.29
N GLY A 116 6.50 -3.15 32.85
CA GLY A 116 5.40 -2.72 33.70
C GLY A 116 4.14 -2.27 32.97
N TYR A 117 4.09 -2.37 31.63
CA TYR A 117 2.94 -1.99 30.82
C TYR A 117 2.50 -3.10 29.87
N TRP A 118 1.18 -3.14 29.61
CA TRP A 118 0.56 -3.93 28.57
C TRP A 118 0.38 -3.09 27.33
N TYR A 119 1.04 -3.44 26.23
CA TYR A 119 1.00 -2.74 24.97
C TYR A 119 0.07 -3.46 23.99
N TYR A 120 -0.74 -2.70 23.25
CA TYR A 120 -1.62 -3.20 22.19
C TYR A 120 -1.93 -2.09 21.21
N ARG A 121 -2.52 -2.47 20.10
CA ARG A 121 -3.15 -1.55 19.18
C ARG A 121 -4.60 -1.97 18.96
N ARG A 122 -5.47 -1.03 18.78
CA ARG A 122 -6.88 -1.25 18.49
C ARG A 122 -7.32 -0.41 17.32
N TYR A 123 -8.40 -0.85 16.66
CA TYR A 123 -9.08 -0.13 15.60
C TYR A 123 -10.47 0.26 16.10
N GLU A 124 -10.96 1.40 15.62
CA GLU A 124 -12.32 1.87 15.85
C GLU A 124 -13.10 1.77 14.56
N GLU A 125 -14.41 1.50 14.66
CA GLU A 125 -15.28 1.44 13.49
C GLU A 125 -15.31 2.77 12.74
N GLY A 126 -15.12 2.71 11.41
CA GLY A 126 -15.06 3.91 10.56
C GLY A 126 -13.71 4.61 10.53
N GLN A 127 -12.71 4.11 11.26
CA GLN A 127 -11.36 4.62 11.23
C GLN A 127 -10.44 3.73 10.38
N GLU A 128 -9.51 4.34 9.65
CA GLU A 128 -8.60 3.63 8.75
C GLU A 128 -7.35 3.14 9.49
N TYR A 129 -6.87 3.93 10.46
CA TYR A 129 -5.59 3.69 11.13
C TYR A 129 -5.78 3.16 12.56
N PRO A 130 -4.75 2.48 13.12
CA PRO A 130 -4.80 2.00 14.49
C PRO A 130 -4.58 3.12 15.51
N ILE A 131 -5.09 2.90 16.71
CA ILE A 131 -4.70 3.59 17.93
C ILE A 131 -3.71 2.69 18.67
N HIS A 132 -2.51 3.18 18.92
CA HIS A 132 -1.50 2.50 19.72
C HIS A 132 -1.67 2.93 21.17
N ALA A 133 -1.81 1.95 22.07
CA ALA A 133 -2.09 2.21 23.48
C ALA A 133 -1.31 1.28 24.40
N ARG A 134 -1.26 1.66 25.68
CA ARG A 134 -0.75 0.83 26.76
C ARG A 134 -1.57 0.98 28.03
N LYS A 135 -1.47 0.00 28.93
CA LYS A 135 -2.07 0.02 30.27
C LYS A 135 -1.03 -0.36 31.32
N LYS A 136 -0.97 0.38 32.42
CA LYS A 136 0.02 0.16 33.47
C LYS A 136 -0.35 -1.01 34.35
N SER A 137 0.55 -1.93 34.54
CA SER A 137 0.50 -3.08 35.48
C SER A 137 -0.60 -4.11 35.20
N SER A 138 -1.81 -3.70 34.82
CA SER A 138 -2.98 -4.56 34.64
C SER A 138 -3.77 -4.19 33.38
N LEU A 139 -4.48 -5.17 32.80
CA LEU A 139 -5.36 -4.94 31.65
C LEU A 139 -6.64 -4.16 32.02
N GLU A 140 -6.98 -4.07 33.29
CA GLU A 140 -8.11 -3.29 33.82
C GLU A 140 -7.72 -1.83 34.12
N ALA A 141 -6.43 -1.49 34.07
CA ALA A 141 -5.96 -0.12 34.28
C ALA A 141 -6.46 0.81 33.17
N ALA A 142 -6.44 2.12 33.45
CA ALA A 142 -6.79 3.14 32.48
C ALA A 142 -5.87 3.04 31.24
N GLU A 143 -6.46 3.24 30.08
CA GLU A 143 -5.76 3.28 28.80
C GLU A 143 -4.91 4.57 28.70
N GLU A 144 -3.65 4.43 28.32
CA GLU A 144 -2.77 5.51 27.94
C GLU A 144 -2.55 5.43 26.42
N ILE A 145 -3.03 6.43 25.66
CA ILE A 145 -2.85 6.51 24.20
C ILE A 145 -1.43 6.98 23.90
N LEU A 146 -0.67 6.12 23.24
CA LEU A 146 0.67 6.44 22.75
C LEU A 146 0.59 7.28 21.47
N LEU A 147 -0.16 6.80 20.46
CA LEU A 147 -0.42 7.48 19.21
C LEU A 147 -1.84 7.19 18.72
N ASN A 148 -2.59 8.21 18.37
CA ASN A 148 -3.79 8.10 17.54
C ASN A 148 -3.40 8.41 16.09
N VAL A 149 -3.17 7.38 15.29
CA VAL A 149 -2.69 7.55 13.93
C VAL A 149 -3.77 8.20 13.04
N ASN A 150 -5.05 8.07 13.37
CA ASN A 150 -6.14 8.71 12.62
C ASN A 150 -6.05 10.24 12.72
N GLU A 151 -5.81 10.79 13.93
CA GLU A 151 -5.61 12.22 14.13
C GLU A 151 -4.34 12.72 13.43
N MET A 152 -3.27 11.91 13.47
CA MET A 152 -1.99 12.28 12.84
C MET A 152 -2.06 12.27 11.31
N ALA A 153 -2.94 11.47 10.73
CA ALA A 153 -3.12 11.33 9.28
C ALA A 153 -4.04 12.39 8.67
N GLU A 154 -4.69 13.24 9.49
CA GLU A 154 -5.61 14.25 8.98
C GLU A 154 -4.94 15.16 7.94
N GLY A 155 -5.58 15.29 6.76
CA GLY A 155 -5.07 16.12 5.67
C GLY A 155 -3.90 15.53 4.88
N GLN A 156 -3.54 14.25 5.10
CA GLN A 156 -2.51 13.55 4.34
C GLN A 156 -3.14 12.54 3.36
N ASP A 157 -2.64 12.49 2.14
CA ASP A 157 -3.06 11.50 1.14
C ASP A 157 -2.55 10.09 1.48
N PHE A 158 -1.47 10.01 2.24
CA PHE A 158 -0.87 8.77 2.73
C PHE A 158 -0.20 9.02 4.08
N TYR A 159 -0.41 8.11 5.02
CA TYR A 159 0.24 8.18 6.33
C TYR A 159 0.57 6.79 6.86
N GLN A 160 1.80 6.53 7.20
CA GLN A 160 2.22 5.27 7.77
C GLN A 160 3.11 5.48 8.99
N VAL A 161 2.76 4.81 10.08
CA VAL A 161 3.56 4.79 11.31
C VAL A 161 4.20 3.41 11.49
N THR A 162 5.48 3.39 11.86
CA THR A 162 6.22 2.15 12.11
C THR A 162 7.24 2.33 13.24
N GLY A 163 7.87 1.24 13.66
CA GLY A 163 9.05 1.27 14.53
C GLY A 163 8.83 1.82 15.94
N LEU A 164 7.59 1.73 16.47
CA LEU A 164 7.28 2.21 17.81
C LEU A 164 8.15 1.53 18.87
N THR A 165 8.94 2.31 19.57
CA THR A 165 9.80 1.80 20.66
C THR A 165 9.81 2.76 21.83
N VAL A 166 9.43 2.25 23.00
CA VAL A 166 9.44 3.01 24.26
C VAL A 166 10.78 2.81 24.97
N SER A 167 11.35 3.89 25.52
CA SER A 167 12.56 3.87 26.32
C SER A 167 12.42 3.01 27.57
N GLN A 168 13.53 2.55 28.17
CA GLN A 168 13.49 1.63 29.33
C GLN A 168 12.85 2.26 30.57
N ASP A 169 12.94 3.58 30.73
CA ASP A 169 12.30 4.37 31.78
C ASP A 169 10.82 4.70 31.51
N ASN A 170 10.26 4.23 30.38
CA ASN A 170 8.87 4.45 29.93
C ASN A 170 8.47 5.90 29.65
N ARG A 171 9.43 6.83 29.50
CA ARG A 171 9.17 8.27 29.35
C ARG A 171 9.16 8.74 27.90
N TRP A 172 9.87 8.05 27.01
CA TRP A 172 10.00 8.44 25.61
C TRP A 172 9.49 7.37 24.66
N LEU A 173 8.83 7.79 23.62
CA LEU A 173 8.44 6.96 22.48
C LEU A 173 9.17 7.47 21.24
N SER A 174 9.88 6.59 20.53
CA SER A 174 10.34 6.83 19.16
C SER A 174 9.43 6.09 18.18
N PHE A 175 9.15 6.73 17.04
CA PHE A 175 8.33 6.15 15.97
C PHE A 175 8.69 6.77 14.62
N GLY A 176 8.59 5.98 13.54
CA GLY A 176 8.87 6.43 12.18
C GLY A 176 7.58 6.80 11.44
N VAL A 177 7.61 7.89 10.67
CA VAL A 177 6.49 8.35 9.84
C VAL A 177 6.93 8.44 8.38
N ASP A 178 6.10 7.90 7.47
CA ASP A 178 6.20 8.07 6.02
C ASP A 178 4.87 8.65 5.50
N THR A 179 4.94 9.80 4.84
CA THR A 179 3.78 10.50 4.23
C THR A 179 3.77 10.42 2.70
N VAL A 180 4.71 9.68 2.10
CA VAL A 180 4.90 9.62 0.64
C VAL A 180 4.72 8.22 0.05
N SER A 181 4.55 7.19 0.89
CA SER A 181 4.46 5.77 0.47
C SER A 181 5.74 5.23 -0.18
N ARG A 182 6.91 5.74 0.22
CA ARG A 182 8.21 5.30 -0.34
C ARG A 182 9.10 4.59 0.66
N ARG A 183 8.58 4.30 1.85
CA ARG A 183 9.34 3.69 2.95
C ARG A 183 10.57 4.52 3.35
N LEU A 184 10.49 5.83 3.15
CA LEU A 184 11.46 6.81 3.64
C LEU A 184 10.85 7.45 4.89
N TYR A 185 11.26 6.97 6.05
CA TYR A 185 10.69 7.40 7.30
C TYR A 185 11.50 8.52 7.93
N ALA A 186 10.81 9.48 8.54
CA ALA A 186 11.37 10.36 9.55
C ALA A 186 11.09 9.76 10.92
N ILE A 187 12.11 9.61 11.79
CA ILE A 187 11.91 9.19 13.18
C ILE A 187 11.56 10.41 14.01
N HIS A 188 10.45 10.31 14.74
CA HIS A 188 9.93 11.29 15.67
C HIS A 188 10.07 10.78 17.11
N PHE A 189 10.00 11.70 18.06
CA PHE A 189 10.08 11.43 19.49
C PHE A 189 8.91 12.08 20.23
N LYS A 190 8.22 11.29 21.08
CA LYS A 190 7.15 11.79 21.93
C LYS A 190 7.51 11.60 23.40
N ASN A 191 7.37 12.66 24.19
CA ASN A 191 7.43 12.58 25.64
C ASN A 191 6.10 12.00 26.14
N LEU A 192 6.12 10.86 26.79
CA LEU A 192 4.90 10.15 27.26
C LEU A 192 4.35 10.73 28.58
N GLU A 193 5.10 11.58 29.28
CA GLU A 193 4.61 12.26 30.49
C GLU A 193 3.85 13.54 30.15
N THR A 194 4.31 14.27 29.13
CA THR A 194 3.69 15.55 28.72
C THR A 194 2.76 15.38 27.52
N GLY A 195 2.92 14.31 26.73
CA GLY A 195 2.23 14.10 25.46
C GLY A 195 2.83 14.87 24.27
N GLU A 196 3.87 15.67 24.49
CA GLU A 196 4.50 16.50 23.48
C GLU A 196 5.33 15.66 22.49
N ILE A 197 5.19 15.96 21.20
CA ILE A 197 6.04 15.43 20.14
C ILE A 197 7.10 16.51 19.85
N LEU A 198 8.37 16.10 19.88
CA LEU A 198 9.47 17.02 19.59
C LEU A 198 9.43 17.48 18.12
N GLU A 199 9.83 18.71 17.86
CA GLU A 199 9.98 19.25 16.51
C GLU A 199 11.15 18.62 15.77
N GLU A 200 12.20 18.21 16.49
CA GLU A 200 13.37 17.55 15.92
C GLU A 200 13.03 16.14 15.44
N THR A 201 13.44 15.84 14.21
CA THR A 201 13.25 14.54 13.57
C THR A 201 14.54 14.04 12.93
N ILE A 202 14.64 12.72 12.74
CA ILE A 202 15.73 12.10 12.00
C ILE A 202 15.19 11.60 10.64
N PRO A 203 15.45 12.33 9.54
CA PRO A 203 14.91 11.97 8.23
C PRO A 203 15.71 10.85 7.56
N ASN A 204 15.17 10.29 6.46
CA ASN A 204 15.81 9.31 5.59
C ASN A 204 16.27 8.04 6.32
N THR A 205 15.39 7.47 7.13
CA THR A 205 15.65 6.28 7.94
C THR A 205 14.77 5.10 7.51
N THR A 206 14.98 3.93 8.16
CA THR A 206 14.08 2.78 8.07
C THR A 206 12.85 2.88 8.97
N GLY A 207 12.76 3.93 9.78
CA GLY A 207 11.62 4.23 10.67
C GLY A 207 11.71 3.61 12.06
N SER A 208 12.76 2.83 12.36
CA SER A 208 12.92 2.19 13.66
C SER A 208 14.15 2.72 14.40
N ALA A 209 14.05 2.85 15.72
CA ALA A 209 15.16 3.18 16.60
C ALA A 209 15.25 2.20 17.78
N ALA A 210 16.47 1.95 18.24
CA ALA A 210 16.74 1.20 19.46
C ALA A 210 17.27 2.15 20.54
N TRP A 211 16.62 2.20 21.69
CA TRP A 211 17.05 3.01 22.83
C TRP A 211 18.25 2.37 23.55
N ALA A 212 19.26 3.18 23.81
CA ALA A 212 20.32 2.81 24.75
C ALA A 212 19.80 2.82 26.21
N ASN A 213 20.53 2.19 27.11
CA ASN A 213 20.14 2.10 28.53
C ASN A 213 20.19 3.44 29.27
N ASP A 214 20.80 4.47 28.67
CA ASP A 214 20.83 5.82 29.22
C ASP A 214 19.50 6.59 29.02
N ASN A 215 18.55 6.03 28.23
CA ASN A 215 17.26 6.61 27.88
C ASN A 215 17.36 7.98 27.15
N LYS A 216 18.52 8.30 26.57
CA LYS A 216 18.83 9.56 25.87
C LYS A 216 19.39 9.33 24.47
N THR A 217 20.05 8.20 24.27
CA THR A 217 20.69 7.84 23.01
C THR A 217 19.85 6.83 22.26
N VAL A 218 19.72 7.03 20.94
CA VAL A 218 19.07 6.06 20.02
C VAL A 218 20.03 5.63 18.93
N PHE A 219 19.94 4.37 18.53
CA PHE A 219 20.59 3.80 17.36
C PHE A 219 19.55 3.56 16.28
N TYR A 220 19.84 3.95 15.04
CA TYR A 220 18.93 3.81 13.92
C TYR A 220 19.67 3.43 12.63
N THR A 221 18.93 3.05 11.60
CA THR A 221 19.49 2.78 10.27
C THR A 221 19.11 3.92 9.33
N ALA A 222 20.12 4.61 8.79
CA ALA A 222 19.96 5.59 7.72
C ALA A 222 19.82 4.88 6.35
N LYS A 223 19.17 5.54 5.41
CA LYS A 223 19.06 5.12 4.00
C LYS A 223 19.84 6.06 3.11
#